data_24780802a782fbba6bb60fab73259d15
#
_entry.id   24780802a782fbba6bb60fab73259d15
#
_cell.length_a   1.000
_cell.length_b   1.000
_cell.length_c   1.000
_cell.angle_alpha   90.00
_cell.angle_beta   90.00
_cell.angle_gamma   90.00
#
_symmetry.space_group_name_H-M   'P 1'
#
loop_
_entity.id
_entity.type
_entity.pdbx_description
1 polymer ?
#
loop_
_entity_poly.entity_id
_entity_poly.type
_entity_poly.pdbx_seq_one_letter_code
_entity_poly.pdbx_strand_id
1 'polypeptide(L)'
;MKTMTCRRRLARLPPDLCTGSATAEFAIVLPSIIAIAGLILAIGRVVIVSMDCQSAAAAAAREFVVTGDESSARSIAADVAGGEPHVSIAHDGQSTSVTVECSVLPGPLDVTPTRVTGNATAISQ
;
A
#
# COMPACT_ATOMS: atom_id res chain seq x y z
N MET A 1 3.04 -42.89 47.40
CA MET A 1 3.34 -44.11 46.66
C MET A 1 2.24 -44.44 45.69
N LYS A 2 2.26 -43.85 44.49
CA LYS A 2 1.45 -44.30 43.32
C LYS A 2 1.92 -43.52 42.08
N THR A 3 3.16 -43.78 41.66
CA THR A 3 3.75 -43.23 40.45
C THR A 3 4.09 -44.36 39.45
N MET A 4 3.14 -45.20 39.13
CA MET A 4 3.44 -46.31 38.21
C MET A 4 2.22 -46.75 37.43
N THR A 5 1.52 -45.87 36.74
CA THR A 5 0.47 -46.40 35.82
C THR A 5 0.34 -45.61 34.52
N CYS A 6 1.15 -44.57 34.31
CA CYS A 6 1.06 -43.79 33.06
C CYS A 6 1.99 -44.30 31.94
N ARG A 7 2.99 -45.14 32.27
CA ARG A 7 4.00 -45.63 31.31
C ARG A 7 3.57 -46.77 30.41
N ARG A 8 2.46 -47.47 30.73
CA ARG A 8 2.00 -48.63 29.96
C ARG A 8 0.91 -48.35 28.93
N ARG A 9 0.34 -47.17 28.92
CA ARG A 9 -0.67 -46.81 27.89
C ARG A 9 -0.09 -46.07 26.68
N LEU A 10 1.14 -45.60 26.75
CA LEU A 10 1.82 -44.92 25.62
C LEU A 10 2.37 -45.88 24.54
N ALA A 11 2.43 -47.20 24.85
CA ALA A 11 2.99 -48.18 23.91
C ALA A 11 2.00 -48.70 22.84
N ARG A 12 0.77 -48.16 22.79
CA ARG A 12 -0.25 -48.54 21.79
C ARG A 12 -0.82 -47.38 21.00
N LEU A 13 -0.17 -46.21 21.03
CA LEU A 13 -0.52 -45.15 20.11
C LEU A 13 0.14 -45.48 18.75
N PRO A 14 -0.64 -45.50 17.65
CA PRO A 14 -0.09 -45.73 16.33
C PRO A 14 0.99 -44.67 16.05
N PRO A 15 2.07 -45.03 15.33
CA PRO A 15 3.19 -44.11 15.04
C PRO A 15 2.78 -42.86 14.26
N ASP A 16 1.56 -42.84 13.73
CA ASP A 16 1.01 -41.74 12.96
C ASP A 16 0.68 -40.47 13.80
N LEU A 17 0.59 -40.58 15.13
CA LEU A 17 0.35 -39.43 16.01
C LEU A 17 1.60 -38.58 16.24
N CYS A 18 2.80 -39.10 15.94
CA CYS A 18 4.03 -38.28 16.01
C CYS A 18 4.26 -37.46 14.75
N THR A 19 3.62 -37.81 13.63
CA THR A 19 3.71 -37.04 12.36
C THR A 19 2.86 -35.79 12.38
N GLY A 20 1.88 -35.70 13.28
CA GLY A 20 1.00 -34.53 13.41
C GLY A 20 1.62 -33.32 14.10
N SER A 21 2.75 -33.47 14.80
CA SER A 21 3.41 -32.39 15.51
C SER A 21 4.04 -31.38 14.52
N ALA A 22 4.73 -31.86 13.49
CA ALA A 22 5.35 -31.01 12.48
C ALA A 22 4.31 -30.24 11.64
N THR A 23 3.19 -30.91 11.26
CA THR A 23 2.11 -30.25 10.53
C THR A 23 1.37 -29.21 11.36
N ALA A 24 1.25 -29.41 12.68
CA ALA A 24 0.64 -28.41 13.57
C ALA A 24 1.50 -27.14 13.71
N GLU A 25 2.81 -27.27 13.72
CA GLU A 25 3.73 -26.12 13.73
C GLU A 25 3.64 -25.32 12.42
N PHE A 26 3.60 -25.98 11.27
CA PHE A 26 3.41 -25.33 9.97
C PHE A 26 2.05 -24.64 9.84
N ALA A 27 1.00 -25.17 10.47
CA ALA A 27 -0.33 -24.58 10.42
C ALA A 27 -0.40 -23.19 11.09
N ILE A 28 0.47 -22.89 12.04
CA ILE A 28 0.56 -21.59 12.70
C ILE A 28 1.53 -20.67 11.97
N VAL A 29 2.63 -21.19 11.45
CA VAL A 29 3.69 -20.41 10.78
C VAL A 29 3.25 -19.91 9.41
N LEU A 30 2.56 -20.72 8.61
CA LEU A 30 2.10 -20.35 7.27
C LEU A 30 1.20 -19.11 7.26
N PRO A 31 0.14 -19.01 8.06
CA PRO A 31 -0.68 -17.79 8.07
C PRO A 31 0.09 -16.55 8.53
N SER A 32 1.06 -16.71 9.43
CA SER A 32 1.90 -15.60 9.88
C SER A 32 2.79 -15.07 8.74
N ILE A 33 3.41 -15.94 7.97
CA ILE A 33 4.24 -15.57 6.81
C ILE A 33 3.39 -14.87 5.75
N ILE A 34 2.21 -15.39 5.45
CA ILE A 34 1.28 -14.80 4.47
C ILE A 34 0.82 -13.41 4.94
N ALA A 35 0.52 -13.25 6.22
CA ALA A 35 0.13 -11.97 6.79
C ALA A 35 1.25 -10.93 6.69
N ILE A 36 2.49 -11.30 7.02
CA ILE A 36 3.65 -10.42 6.92
C ILE A 36 3.94 -10.06 5.46
N ALA A 37 3.92 -11.03 4.55
CA ALA A 37 4.12 -10.80 3.12
C ALA A 37 3.04 -9.88 2.54
N GLY A 38 1.78 -10.09 2.90
CA GLY A 38 0.66 -9.23 2.51
C GLY A 38 0.82 -7.79 3.02
N LEU A 39 1.29 -7.62 4.26
CA LEU A 39 1.56 -6.30 4.82
C LEU A 39 2.68 -5.57 4.06
N ILE A 40 3.78 -6.25 3.75
CA ILE A 40 4.88 -5.67 2.98
C ILE A 40 4.41 -5.23 1.59
N LEU A 41 3.62 -6.07 0.90
CA LEU A 41 3.07 -5.74 -0.41
C LEU A 41 2.09 -4.55 -0.33
N ALA A 42 1.27 -4.47 0.70
CA ALA A 42 0.35 -3.36 0.92
C ALA A 42 1.10 -2.03 1.11
N ILE A 43 2.15 -2.02 1.93
CA ILE A 43 3.00 -0.84 2.14
C ILE A 43 3.70 -0.45 0.84
N GLY A 44 4.28 -1.40 0.12
CA GLY A 44 4.94 -1.17 -1.16
C GLY A 44 4.01 -0.51 -2.18
N ARG A 45 2.76 -0.93 -2.23
CA ARG A 45 1.75 -0.34 -3.12
C ARG A 45 1.45 1.12 -2.77
N VAL A 46 1.32 1.46 -1.50
CA VAL A 46 1.11 2.85 -1.06
C VAL A 46 2.28 3.75 -1.49
N VAL A 47 3.51 3.26 -1.37
CA VAL A 47 4.71 4.00 -1.77
C VAL A 47 4.71 4.28 -3.29
N ILE A 48 4.40 3.28 -4.11
CA ILE A 48 4.33 3.44 -5.57
C ILE A 48 3.28 4.50 -5.94
N VAL A 49 2.05 4.38 -5.43
CA VAL A 49 0.99 5.35 -5.71
C VAL A 49 1.37 6.75 -5.23
N SER A 50 2.07 6.88 -4.11
CA SER A 50 2.57 8.16 -3.61
C SER A 50 3.60 8.79 -4.56
N MET A 51 4.50 7.99 -5.13
CA MET A 51 5.48 8.47 -6.13
C MET A 51 4.81 8.90 -7.42
N ASP A 52 3.84 8.13 -7.92
CA ASP A 52 3.09 8.47 -9.13
C ASP A 52 2.27 9.75 -8.92
N CYS A 53 1.65 9.91 -7.76
CA CYS A 53 0.90 11.10 -7.40
C CYS A 53 1.77 12.35 -7.33
N GLN A 54 2.98 12.23 -6.76
CA GLN A 54 3.96 13.31 -6.72
C GLN A 54 4.48 13.68 -8.12
N SER A 55 4.72 12.69 -8.96
CA SER A 55 5.12 12.87 -10.36
C SER A 55 4.02 13.55 -11.17
N ALA A 56 2.76 13.18 -10.94
CA ALA A 56 1.59 13.79 -11.57
C ALA A 56 1.46 15.28 -11.19
N ALA A 57 1.64 15.62 -9.92
CA ALA A 57 1.63 17.01 -9.46
C ALA A 57 2.73 17.84 -10.12
N ALA A 58 3.94 17.29 -10.22
CA ALA A 58 5.07 17.97 -10.86
C ALA A 58 4.87 18.17 -12.37
N ALA A 59 4.32 17.17 -13.05
CA ALA A 59 4.00 17.25 -14.47
C ALA A 59 2.90 18.27 -14.76
N ALA A 60 1.82 18.25 -13.98
CA ALA A 60 0.72 19.21 -14.09
C ALA A 60 1.18 20.66 -13.82
N ALA A 61 2.04 20.88 -12.82
CA ALA A 61 2.58 22.20 -12.51
C ALA A 61 3.42 22.75 -13.66
N ARG A 62 4.24 21.91 -14.31
CA ARG A 62 5.03 22.30 -15.50
C ARG A 62 4.14 22.63 -16.69
N GLU A 63 3.16 21.79 -16.97
CA GLU A 63 2.22 22.02 -18.07
C GLU A 63 1.46 23.32 -17.86
N PHE A 64 0.99 23.56 -16.64
CA PHE A 64 0.27 24.79 -16.34
C PHE A 64 1.11 26.06 -16.55
N VAL A 65 2.38 26.05 -16.17
CA VAL A 65 3.28 27.21 -16.38
C VAL A 65 3.52 27.48 -17.85
N VAL A 66 3.54 26.42 -18.69
CA VAL A 66 3.78 26.55 -20.14
C VAL A 66 2.53 26.99 -20.91
N THR A 67 1.39 26.41 -20.58
CA THR A 67 0.14 26.60 -21.35
C THR A 67 -0.80 27.61 -20.73
N GLY A 68 -0.77 27.80 -19.41
CA GLY A 68 -1.73 28.60 -18.67
C GLY A 68 -3.13 27.94 -18.61
N ASP A 69 -3.27 26.72 -19.07
CA ASP A 69 -4.55 26.00 -19.17
C ASP A 69 -4.69 24.92 -18.11
N GLU A 70 -5.67 25.09 -17.22
CA GLU A 70 -5.98 24.11 -16.19
C GLU A 70 -6.46 22.77 -16.75
N SER A 71 -7.15 22.77 -17.86
CA SER A 71 -7.69 21.54 -18.46
C SER A 71 -6.57 20.64 -18.97
N SER A 72 -5.55 21.26 -19.58
CA SER A 72 -4.34 20.57 -20.03
C SER A 72 -3.54 20.00 -18.84
N ALA A 73 -3.36 20.80 -17.79
CA ALA A 73 -2.67 20.36 -16.58
C ALA A 73 -3.38 19.18 -15.89
N ARG A 74 -4.71 19.20 -15.82
CA ARG A 74 -5.52 18.10 -15.28
C ARG A 74 -5.42 16.83 -16.11
N SER A 75 -5.42 16.97 -17.42
CA SER A 75 -5.26 15.84 -18.36
C SER A 75 -3.91 15.15 -18.16
N ILE A 76 -2.82 15.91 -18.09
CA ILE A 76 -1.48 15.37 -17.85
C ILE A 76 -1.39 14.72 -16.47
N ALA A 77 -2.00 15.31 -15.44
CA ALA A 77 -2.04 14.68 -14.12
C ALA A 77 -2.75 13.33 -14.13
N ALA A 78 -3.87 13.20 -14.86
CA ALA A 78 -4.61 11.97 -14.98
C ALA A 78 -3.82 10.89 -15.73
N ASP A 79 -3.12 11.26 -16.80
CA ASP A 79 -2.28 10.34 -17.57
C ASP A 79 -1.12 9.79 -16.74
N VAL A 80 -0.45 10.64 -15.95
CA VAL A 80 0.68 10.25 -15.11
C VAL A 80 0.22 9.45 -13.88
N ALA A 81 -0.88 9.85 -13.24
CA ALA A 81 -1.42 9.15 -12.08
C ALA A 81 -2.07 7.81 -12.41
N GLY A 82 -2.41 7.58 -13.68
CA GLY A 82 -3.04 6.34 -14.12
C GLY A 82 -4.51 6.18 -13.67
N GLY A 83 -5.25 7.28 -13.51
CA GLY A 83 -6.64 7.28 -13.06
C GLY A 83 -7.28 8.66 -13.10
N GLU A 84 -8.31 8.87 -12.30
CA GLU A 84 -8.95 10.18 -12.14
C GLU A 84 -8.54 10.81 -10.81
N PRO A 85 -7.37 11.47 -10.73
CA PRO A 85 -6.94 12.17 -9.53
C PRO A 85 -7.74 13.45 -9.35
N HIS A 86 -7.94 13.85 -8.11
CA HIS A 86 -8.48 15.17 -7.82
C HIS A 86 -7.35 16.20 -7.85
N VAL A 87 -7.40 17.11 -8.80
CA VAL A 87 -6.37 18.15 -9.00
C VAL A 87 -6.91 19.50 -8.54
N SER A 88 -6.22 20.13 -7.61
CA SER A 88 -6.48 21.51 -7.18
C SER A 88 -5.28 22.39 -7.49
N ILE A 89 -5.54 23.55 -8.12
CA ILE A 89 -4.53 24.50 -8.51
C ILE A 89 -4.80 25.79 -7.74
N ALA A 90 -3.79 26.27 -7.00
CA ALA A 90 -3.87 27.51 -6.25
C ALA A 90 -2.79 28.49 -6.75
N HIS A 91 -3.19 29.73 -6.98
CA HIS A 91 -2.30 30.80 -7.39
C HIS A 91 -2.04 31.74 -6.21
N ASP A 92 -0.78 32.03 -5.97
CA ASP A 92 -0.35 33.02 -4.98
C ASP A 92 0.72 33.93 -5.61
N GLY A 93 0.24 34.99 -6.24
CA GLY A 93 1.10 35.94 -6.93
C GLY A 93 1.87 35.32 -8.10
N GLN A 94 3.20 35.15 -7.93
CA GLN A 94 4.09 34.57 -8.95
C GLN A 94 4.27 33.04 -8.78
N SER A 95 3.69 32.45 -7.74
CA SER A 95 3.78 31.01 -7.51
C SER A 95 2.44 30.31 -7.77
N THR A 96 2.52 29.18 -8.42
CA THR A 96 1.39 28.29 -8.64
C THR A 96 1.67 26.98 -7.92
N SER A 97 0.81 26.61 -7.00
CA SER A 97 0.85 25.32 -6.33
C SER A 97 -0.20 24.38 -6.90
N VAL A 98 0.23 23.20 -7.30
CA VAL A 98 -0.64 22.13 -7.79
C VAL A 98 -0.65 21.02 -6.77
N THR A 99 -1.82 20.69 -6.28
CA THR A 99 -2.05 19.58 -5.36
C THR A 99 -2.85 18.51 -6.07
N VAL A 100 -2.34 17.30 -6.07
CA VAL A 100 -2.98 16.13 -6.68
C VAL A 100 -3.30 15.11 -5.59
N GLU A 101 -4.55 14.71 -5.50
CA GLU A 101 -5.00 13.64 -4.61
C GLU A 101 -5.26 12.38 -5.42
N CYS A 102 -4.55 11.32 -5.10
CA CYS A 102 -4.70 10.02 -5.73
C CYS A 102 -5.36 9.03 -4.78
N SER A 103 -6.33 8.27 -5.28
CA SER A 103 -6.96 7.21 -4.51
C SER A 103 -6.09 5.95 -4.50
N VAL A 104 -5.87 5.40 -3.32
CA VAL A 104 -5.28 4.08 -3.14
C VAL A 104 -6.42 3.09 -2.94
N LEU A 105 -6.40 1.98 -3.68
CA LEU A 105 -7.38 0.91 -3.45
C LEU A 105 -7.26 0.41 -2.01
N PRO A 106 -8.38 0.31 -1.27
CA PRO A 106 -8.37 -0.18 0.10
C PRO A 106 -7.76 -1.59 0.12
N GLY A 107 -6.75 -1.76 0.97
CA GLY A 107 -6.14 -3.06 1.21
C GLY A 107 -7.06 -3.97 2.04
N PRO A 108 -6.77 -5.28 2.08
CA PRO A 108 -7.47 -6.18 2.98
C PRO A 108 -7.16 -5.75 4.42
N LEU A 109 -8.13 -5.32 5.18
CA LEU A 109 -8.06 -4.89 6.58
C LEU A 109 -8.19 -3.37 6.81
N ASP A 110 -8.40 -2.55 5.79
CA ASP A 110 -8.56 -1.07 5.93
C ASP A 110 -7.41 -0.36 6.69
N VAL A 111 -6.22 -0.96 6.71
CA VAL A 111 -5.05 -0.43 7.42
C VAL A 111 -4.27 0.60 6.58
N THR A 112 -4.55 0.67 5.28
CA THR A 112 -3.85 1.58 4.37
C THR A 112 -4.63 2.87 4.17
N PRO A 113 -3.94 4.03 4.05
CA PRO A 113 -4.61 5.29 3.73
C PRO A 113 -5.32 5.15 2.38
N THR A 114 -6.56 5.61 2.31
CA THR A 114 -7.37 5.53 1.10
C THR A 114 -6.99 6.60 0.06
N ARG A 115 -6.23 7.61 0.46
CA ARG A 115 -5.78 8.72 -0.39
C ARG A 115 -4.34 9.10 -0.06
N VAL A 116 -3.59 9.46 -1.07
CA VAL A 116 -2.27 10.07 -0.97
C VAL A 116 -2.27 11.38 -1.73
N THR A 117 -1.49 12.33 -1.26
CA THR A 117 -1.44 13.69 -1.82
C THR A 117 -0.04 13.95 -2.37
N GLY A 118 0.04 14.36 -3.63
CA GLY A 118 1.22 14.94 -4.25
C GLY A 118 1.11 16.45 -4.29
N ASN A 119 2.20 17.18 -4.07
CA ASN A 119 2.23 18.62 -4.12
C ASN A 119 3.45 19.11 -4.93
N ALA A 120 3.24 20.05 -5.83
CA ALA A 120 4.30 20.70 -6.59
C ALA A 120 4.04 22.20 -6.68
N THR A 121 5.10 23.00 -6.55
CA THR A 121 5.03 24.44 -6.71
C THR A 121 5.90 24.86 -7.88
N ALA A 122 5.35 25.63 -8.79
CA ALA A 122 6.05 26.22 -9.93
C ALA A 122 6.00 27.74 -9.83
N ILE A 123 7.08 28.40 -10.27
CA ILE A 123 7.21 29.86 -10.30
C ILE A 123 7.15 30.29 -11.76
N SER A 124 6.21 31.16 -12.09
CA SER A 124 6.19 31.85 -13.40
C SER A 124 7.24 32.95 -13.41
N GLN A 125 8.18 32.86 -14.34
CA GLN A 125 9.19 33.92 -14.59
C GLN A 125 8.71 34.91 -15.63
#